data_a5a993e43df0e922f6076598106a0612
#
_entry.id   a5a993e43df0e922f6076598106a0612
#
_cell.length_a   1.000
_cell.length_b   1.000
_cell.length_c   1.000
_cell.angle_alpha   90.00
_cell.angle_beta   90.00
_cell.angle_gamma   90.00
#
_symmetry.space_group_name_H-M   'P 1'
#
loop_
_entity.id
_entity.type
_entity.pdbx_description
1 polymer ?
#
loop_
_entity_poly.entity_id
_entity_poly.type
_entity_poly.pdbx_seq_one_letter_code
_entity_poly.pdbx_strand_id
1 'polypeptide(L)'
;MQDPRAYRFGDAPIDAPIGAPIPDGPVLYWMRREHRCRDNPALAFAQALALQHQRPLAVAYCLVPGYARAGMRQYGFLLRGLEATAEAIRALNVPFLLRTGDPGEAIPRLVRECAAGAVVTDFDPMRPKTAWLDAVRAALPAPVSVFDVDGRNVVPCRLASDKKEYMARTIRPKIHRLLPDFVLEPDQTEPHPHPWPDTLPSDEPDWAAARASLHADAAVPEVDWCIPGED
;
A
#
# COMPACT_ATOMS: atom_id res chain seq x y z
N MET A 1 19.93 3.50 5.15
CA MET A 1 19.94 3.23 3.69
C MET A 1 18.80 4.05 3.09
N GLN A 2 19.06 4.78 2.02
CA GLN A 2 18.00 5.53 1.31
C GLN A 2 17.34 4.57 0.32
N ASP A 3 16.01 4.51 0.32
CA ASP A 3 15.28 3.79 -0.71
C ASP A 3 14.83 4.81 -1.77
N PRO A 4 15.38 4.76 -2.98
CA PRO A 4 15.07 5.73 -4.04
C PRO A 4 13.64 5.61 -4.57
N ARG A 5 12.91 4.56 -4.19
CA ARG A 5 11.49 4.36 -4.52
C ARG A 5 10.56 5.10 -3.56
N ALA A 6 11.04 5.40 -2.35
CA ALA A 6 10.23 5.99 -1.29
C ALA A 6 10.27 7.52 -1.31
N TYR A 7 9.10 8.13 -1.15
CA TYR A 7 8.91 9.57 -1.01
C TYR A 7 8.21 9.86 0.31
N ARG A 8 8.85 10.65 1.18
CA ARG A 8 8.23 11.13 2.42
C ARG A 8 7.52 12.46 2.17
N PHE A 9 6.25 12.55 2.56
CA PHE A 9 5.52 13.82 2.52
C PHE A 9 5.89 14.67 3.74
N GLY A 10 6.13 15.96 3.52
CA GLY A 10 6.52 16.94 4.55
C GLY A 10 7.61 17.87 4.03
N ASP A 11 8.28 18.62 4.94
CA ASP A 11 9.28 19.62 4.61
C ASP A 11 10.66 19.05 4.21
N ALA A 12 10.80 17.73 4.16
CA ALA A 12 12.05 17.07 3.77
C ALA A 12 12.06 16.73 2.28
N PRO A 13 13.21 16.87 1.60
CA PRO A 13 13.36 16.43 0.21
C PRO A 13 13.17 14.92 0.04
N ILE A 14 13.00 14.49 -1.22
CA ILE A 14 12.74 13.14 -1.73
C ILE A 14 13.66 12.04 -1.13
N ASP A 15 14.74 12.41 -0.49
CA ASP A 15 15.81 11.54 0.01
C ASP A 15 15.75 11.29 1.52
N ALA A 16 14.57 11.31 2.15
CA ALA A 16 14.53 11.00 3.58
C ALA A 16 15.00 9.56 3.81
N PRO A 17 16.11 9.34 4.54
CA PRO A 17 16.60 8.00 4.80
C PRO A 17 15.56 7.21 5.60
N ILE A 18 15.50 5.88 5.40
CA ILE A 18 14.70 4.97 6.23
C ILE A 18 14.93 5.22 7.73
N GLY A 19 16.14 5.70 8.09
CA GLY A 19 16.53 6.09 9.44
C GLY A 19 16.09 7.45 9.93
N ALA A 20 15.31 8.20 9.16
CA ALA A 20 14.73 9.44 9.67
C ALA A 20 13.78 9.14 10.81
N PRO A 21 13.79 9.91 11.91
CA PRO A 21 12.89 9.70 13.03
C PRO A 21 11.42 9.68 12.58
N ILE A 22 10.70 8.67 13.05
CA ILE A 22 9.24 8.62 12.94
C ILE A 22 8.63 8.76 14.33
N PRO A 23 7.41 9.28 14.45
CA PRO A 23 6.68 9.29 15.71
C PRO A 23 6.53 7.90 16.31
N ASP A 24 6.30 7.84 17.63
CA ASP A 24 6.03 6.58 18.31
C ASP A 24 4.75 5.92 17.77
N GLY A 25 4.73 4.58 17.81
CA GLY A 25 3.59 3.78 17.33
C GLY A 25 3.98 2.80 16.23
N PRO A 26 3.06 1.93 15.84
CA PRO A 26 3.26 0.97 14.76
C PRO A 26 3.38 1.64 13.39
N VAL A 27 3.90 0.88 12.43
CA VAL A 27 3.89 1.22 11.00
C VAL A 27 2.66 0.58 10.36
N LEU A 28 1.87 1.35 9.62
CA LEU A 28 0.77 0.85 8.80
C LEU A 28 1.15 0.91 7.33
N TYR A 29 1.11 -0.22 6.63
CA TYR A 29 1.16 -0.24 5.18
C TYR A 29 -0.27 -0.17 4.63
N TRP A 30 -0.69 0.98 4.13
CA TRP A 30 -1.94 1.15 3.41
C TRP A 30 -1.79 0.69 1.97
N MET A 31 -2.12 -0.59 1.74
CA MET A 31 -2.10 -1.24 0.44
C MET A 31 -3.25 -0.71 -0.43
N ARG A 32 -2.94 -0.10 -1.58
CA ARG A 32 -3.94 0.48 -2.49
C ARG A 32 -3.99 -0.21 -3.84
N ARG A 33 -2.87 -0.74 -4.29
CA ARG A 33 -2.71 -1.26 -5.64
C ARG A 33 -1.88 -2.54 -5.73
N GLU A 34 -0.82 -2.64 -4.96
CA GLU A 34 0.09 -3.77 -5.01
C GLU A 34 -0.41 -4.88 -4.09
N HIS A 35 -1.51 -5.56 -4.53
CA HIS A 35 -2.19 -6.60 -3.76
C HIS A 35 -1.40 -7.92 -3.81
N ARG A 36 -0.21 -7.92 -3.24
CA ARG A 36 0.70 -9.06 -3.19
C ARG A 36 1.70 -8.93 -2.04
N CYS A 37 2.29 -10.07 -1.64
CA CYS A 37 3.36 -10.12 -0.63
C CYS A 37 4.74 -10.13 -1.25
N ARG A 38 4.92 -10.91 -2.32
CA ARG A 38 6.20 -11.04 -3.02
C ARG A 38 6.40 -9.88 -3.98
N ASP A 39 7.66 -9.49 -4.19
CA ASP A 39 8.00 -8.38 -5.11
C ASP A 39 7.13 -7.13 -4.87
N ASN A 40 6.97 -6.79 -3.59
CA ASN A 40 6.21 -5.61 -3.17
C ASN A 40 7.13 -4.61 -2.46
N PRO A 41 7.73 -3.66 -3.18
CA PRO A 41 8.65 -2.68 -2.61
C PRO A 41 8.03 -1.83 -1.51
N ALA A 42 6.72 -1.56 -1.57
CA ALA A 42 6.06 -0.78 -0.52
C ALA A 42 5.92 -1.57 0.79
N LEU A 43 5.63 -2.87 0.72
CA LEU A 43 5.62 -3.76 1.88
C LEU A 43 7.04 -3.94 2.45
N ALA A 44 8.03 -4.18 1.58
CA ALA A 44 9.43 -4.32 1.97
C ALA A 44 9.95 -3.04 2.67
N PHE A 45 9.63 -1.86 2.11
CA PHE A 45 9.95 -0.57 2.74
C PHE A 45 9.26 -0.41 4.09
N ALA A 46 7.97 -0.73 4.19
CA ALA A 46 7.23 -0.65 5.45
C ALA A 46 7.82 -1.57 6.52
N GLN A 47 8.21 -2.80 6.16
CA GLN A 47 8.89 -3.72 7.05
C GLN A 47 10.28 -3.21 7.47
N ALA A 48 11.09 -2.73 6.53
CA ALA A 48 12.41 -2.16 6.83
C ALA A 48 12.31 -0.96 7.78
N LEU A 49 11.33 -0.07 7.57
CA LEU A 49 11.04 1.06 8.45
C LEU A 49 10.65 0.60 9.86
N ALA A 50 9.74 -0.38 9.94
CA ALA A 50 9.30 -0.95 11.21
C ALA A 50 10.45 -1.62 11.98
N LEU A 51 11.27 -2.43 11.29
CA LEU A 51 12.44 -3.09 11.86
C LEU A 51 13.45 -2.09 12.41
N GLN A 52 13.77 -1.05 11.64
CA GLN A 52 14.75 -0.04 12.06
C GLN A 52 14.32 0.69 13.33
N HIS A 53 13.03 0.92 13.50
CA HIS A 53 12.47 1.60 14.68
C HIS A 53 11.96 0.64 15.75
N GLN A 54 12.16 -0.69 15.56
CA GLN A 54 11.67 -1.74 16.48
C GLN A 54 10.15 -1.63 16.74
N ARG A 55 9.36 -1.45 15.67
CA ARG A 55 7.91 -1.23 15.75
C ARG A 55 7.13 -2.40 15.16
N PRO A 56 5.92 -2.64 15.65
CA PRO A 56 4.97 -3.53 14.98
C PRO A 56 4.59 -3.00 13.59
N LEU A 57 4.23 -3.92 12.69
CA LEU A 57 3.74 -3.65 11.35
C LEU A 57 2.36 -4.25 11.16
N ALA A 58 1.46 -3.53 10.48
CA ALA A 58 0.22 -4.08 9.96
C ALA A 58 0.00 -3.63 8.51
N VAL A 59 -0.70 -4.46 7.74
CA VAL A 59 -1.22 -4.09 6.41
C VAL A 59 -2.68 -3.67 6.55
N ALA A 60 -3.03 -2.53 5.98
CA ALA A 60 -4.40 -2.04 5.93
C ALA A 60 -4.88 -1.96 4.49
N TYR A 61 -6.10 -2.41 4.23
CA TYR A 61 -6.78 -2.23 2.96
C TYR A 61 -8.12 -1.51 3.17
N CYS A 62 -8.42 -0.53 2.33
CA CYS A 62 -9.71 0.15 2.33
C CYS A 62 -10.50 -0.23 1.06
N LEU A 63 -11.54 -1.05 1.23
CA LEU A 63 -12.48 -1.40 0.16
C LEU A 63 -13.43 -0.23 -0.09
N VAL A 64 -13.41 0.29 -1.32
CA VAL A 64 -14.25 1.43 -1.72
C VAL A 64 -15.40 0.95 -2.58
N PRO A 65 -16.64 0.91 -2.08
CA PRO A 65 -17.81 0.57 -2.86
C PRO A 65 -18.02 1.55 -4.02
N GLY A 66 -18.48 1.05 -5.18
CA GLY A 66 -18.79 1.88 -6.34
C GLY A 66 -17.57 2.46 -7.08
N TYR A 67 -16.35 2.07 -6.72
CA TYR A 67 -15.15 2.56 -7.41
C TYR A 67 -15.19 2.24 -8.91
N ALA A 68 -15.03 3.29 -9.73
CA ALA A 68 -14.98 3.20 -11.20
C ALA A 68 -16.18 2.46 -11.84
N ARG A 69 -17.31 2.41 -11.14
CA ARG A 69 -18.51 1.63 -11.54
C ARG A 69 -18.22 0.13 -11.73
N ALA A 70 -17.27 -0.42 -10.97
CA ALA A 70 -16.94 -1.83 -11.01
C ALA A 70 -18.18 -2.67 -10.59
N GLY A 71 -18.45 -3.73 -11.36
CA GLY A 71 -19.46 -4.73 -11.04
C GLY A 71 -18.89 -5.85 -10.16
N MET A 72 -19.76 -6.82 -9.83
CA MET A 72 -19.33 -7.98 -9.03
C MET A 72 -18.26 -8.82 -9.71
N ARG A 73 -18.16 -8.79 -11.04
CA ARG A 73 -17.05 -9.43 -11.77
C ARG A 73 -15.69 -8.96 -11.29
N GLN A 74 -15.51 -7.65 -11.15
CA GLN A 74 -14.24 -7.06 -10.71
C GLN A 74 -14.06 -7.20 -9.20
N TYR A 75 -15.09 -6.90 -8.43
CA TYR A 75 -15.02 -6.96 -6.98
C TYR A 75 -14.87 -8.39 -6.46
N GLY A 76 -15.55 -9.37 -7.06
CA GLY A 76 -15.41 -10.76 -6.66
C GLY A 76 -13.99 -11.29 -6.89
N PHE A 77 -13.37 -10.94 -8.02
CA PHE A 77 -11.98 -11.26 -8.29
C PHE A 77 -11.03 -10.58 -7.29
N LEU A 78 -11.24 -9.27 -7.04
CA LEU A 78 -10.47 -8.49 -6.08
C LEU A 78 -10.56 -9.08 -4.66
N LEU A 79 -11.76 -9.37 -4.16
CA LEU A 79 -11.95 -9.88 -2.80
C LEU A 79 -11.27 -11.24 -2.58
N ARG A 80 -11.40 -12.17 -3.53
CA ARG A 80 -10.70 -13.46 -3.46
C ARG A 80 -9.19 -13.30 -3.49
N GLY A 81 -8.67 -12.39 -4.32
CA GLY A 81 -7.24 -12.08 -4.35
C GLY A 81 -6.74 -11.43 -3.07
N LEU A 82 -7.54 -10.54 -2.47
CA LEU A 82 -7.21 -9.93 -1.18
C LEU A 82 -7.27 -10.95 -0.02
N GLU A 83 -8.18 -11.90 -0.06
CA GLU A 83 -8.26 -12.99 0.92
C GLU A 83 -6.98 -13.83 0.88
N ALA A 84 -6.54 -14.27 -0.29
CA ALA A 84 -5.27 -14.97 -0.47
C ALA A 84 -4.06 -14.11 -0.03
N THR A 85 -4.06 -12.83 -0.39
CA THR A 85 -3.00 -11.89 0.05
C THR A 85 -3.00 -11.72 1.57
N ALA A 86 -4.17 -11.63 2.22
CA ALA A 86 -4.28 -11.51 3.67
C ALA A 86 -3.74 -12.75 4.39
N GLU A 87 -3.97 -13.95 3.86
CA GLU A 87 -3.39 -15.19 4.37
C GLU A 87 -1.86 -15.18 4.26
N ALA A 88 -1.33 -14.78 3.10
CA ALA A 88 0.11 -14.68 2.89
C ALA A 88 0.77 -13.62 3.81
N ILE A 89 0.14 -12.47 4.02
CA ILE A 89 0.57 -11.42 4.96
C ILE A 89 0.58 -11.96 6.40
N ARG A 90 -0.46 -12.69 6.78
CA ARG A 90 -0.56 -13.28 8.13
C ARG A 90 0.55 -14.30 8.38
N ALA A 91 0.94 -15.09 7.38
CA ALA A 91 2.07 -16.00 7.46
C ALA A 91 3.42 -15.28 7.73
N LEU A 92 3.49 -13.97 7.44
CA LEU A 92 4.62 -13.10 7.78
C LEU A 92 4.52 -12.50 9.20
N ASN A 93 3.61 -12.98 10.07
CA ASN A 93 3.35 -12.43 11.39
C ASN A 93 2.91 -10.94 11.36
N VAL A 94 2.17 -10.56 10.31
CA VAL A 94 1.65 -9.21 10.09
C VAL A 94 0.13 -9.28 9.95
N PRO A 95 -0.68 -8.58 10.74
CA PRO A 95 -2.14 -8.59 10.58
C PRO A 95 -2.55 -7.81 9.31
N PHE A 96 -3.65 -8.28 8.71
CA PHE A 96 -4.31 -7.62 7.59
C PHE A 96 -5.62 -6.99 8.04
N LEU A 97 -5.69 -5.66 8.04
CA LEU A 97 -6.79 -4.88 8.56
C LEU A 97 -7.68 -4.38 7.41
N LEU A 98 -8.83 -5.03 7.22
CA LEU A 98 -9.80 -4.62 6.21
C LEU A 98 -10.70 -3.49 6.75
N ARG A 99 -10.86 -2.45 5.97
CA ARG A 99 -11.83 -1.37 6.20
C ARG A 99 -12.65 -1.15 4.94
N THR A 100 -13.89 -0.67 5.10
CA THR A 100 -14.78 -0.36 3.97
C THR A 100 -15.24 1.08 4.07
N GLY A 101 -15.32 1.78 2.93
CA GLY A 101 -15.83 3.14 2.84
C GLY A 101 -14.88 4.12 2.15
N ASP A 102 -14.99 5.39 2.51
CA ASP A 102 -14.10 6.44 2.00
C ASP A 102 -12.71 6.36 2.66
N PRO A 103 -11.62 6.26 1.88
CA PRO A 103 -10.27 6.19 2.45
C PRO A 103 -9.89 7.41 3.27
N GLY A 104 -10.40 8.60 2.91
CA GLY A 104 -10.14 9.85 3.65
C GLY A 104 -10.71 9.85 5.07
N GLU A 105 -11.65 8.97 5.36
CA GLU A 105 -12.24 8.76 6.68
C GLU A 105 -11.69 7.50 7.36
N ALA A 106 -11.71 6.38 6.62
CA ALA A 106 -11.39 5.06 7.16
C ALA A 106 -9.93 4.92 7.59
N ILE A 107 -8.98 5.40 6.78
CA ILE A 107 -7.55 5.29 7.08
C ILE A 107 -7.14 6.20 8.24
N PRO A 108 -7.50 7.50 8.28
CA PRO A 108 -7.19 8.34 9.44
C PRO A 108 -7.82 7.85 10.74
N ARG A 109 -9.01 7.24 10.69
CA ARG A 109 -9.62 6.59 11.86
C ARG A 109 -8.78 5.41 12.32
N LEU A 110 -8.38 4.51 11.42
CA LEU A 110 -7.52 3.38 11.76
C LEU A 110 -6.17 3.83 12.33
N VAL A 111 -5.56 4.88 11.76
CA VAL A 111 -4.33 5.47 12.30
C VAL A 111 -4.49 5.93 13.75
N ARG A 112 -5.62 6.55 14.09
CA ARG A 112 -5.94 6.94 15.48
C ARG A 112 -6.18 5.73 16.37
N GLU A 113 -6.94 4.74 15.92
CA GLU A 113 -7.23 3.50 16.66
C GLU A 113 -5.95 2.73 17.00
N CYS A 114 -4.99 2.71 16.08
CA CYS A 114 -3.70 2.06 16.27
C CYS A 114 -2.63 2.97 16.91
N ALA A 115 -2.89 4.24 17.10
CA ALA A 115 -1.87 5.25 17.45
C ALA A 115 -0.62 5.14 16.55
N ALA A 116 -0.81 4.96 15.23
CA ALA A 116 0.28 4.67 14.31
C ALA A 116 1.22 5.87 14.14
N GLY A 117 2.53 5.62 14.18
CA GLY A 117 3.58 6.63 13.98
C GLY A 117 3.88 6.89 12.50
N ALA A 118 3.61 5.91 11.63
CA ALA A 118 3.85 6.05 10.21
C ALA A 118 2.80 5.33 9.35
N VAL A 119 2.52 5.90 8.19
CA VAL A 119 1.74 5.30 7.10
C VAL A 119 2.63 5.20 5.88
N VAL A 120 2.81 3.99 5.39
CA VAL A 120 3.44 3.71 4.09
C VAL A 120 2.34 3.36 3.11
N THR A 121 2.43 3.82 1.89
CA THR A 121 1.46 3.44 0.84
C THR A 121 2.17 3.24 -0.49
N ASP A 122 1.56 2.45 -1.37
CA ASP A 122 2.03 2.23 -2.72
C ASP A 122 1.61 3.37 -3.67
N PHE A 123 2.51 3.77 -4.54
CA PHE A 123 2.29 4.85 -5.49
C PHE A 123 1.22 4.49 -6.54
N ASP A 124 0.26 5.39 -6.72
CA ASP A 124 -0.71 5.30 -7.79
C ASP A 124 -0.99 6.69 -8.38
N PRO A 125 -0.64 6.93 -9.67
CA PRO A 125 -0.79 8.24 -10.33
C PRO A 125 -2.23 8.52 -10.80
N MET A 126 -3.17 7.61 -10.60
CA MET A 126 -4.55 7.81 -11.02
C MET A 126 -5.23 8.90 -10.19
N ARG A 127 -5.91 9.83 -10.85
CA ARG A 127 -6.56 10.98 -10.20
C ARG A 127 -7.39 10.62 -8.96
N PRO A 128 -8.29 9.61 -8.99
CA PRO A 128 -9.03 9.24 -7.79
C PRO A 128 -8.13 8.76 -6.64
N LYS A 129 -7.08 8.01 -6.96
CA LYS A 129 -6.14 7.48 -5.97
C LYS A 129 -5.27 8.57 -5.36
N THR A 130 -4.86 9.56 -6.16
CA THR A 130 -4.16 10.76 -5.67
C THR A 130 -5.06 11.58 -4.74
N ALA A 131 -6.32 11.81 -5.14
CA ALA A 131 -7.29 12.53 -4.30
C ALA A 131 -7.53 11.82 -2.96
N TRP A 132 -7.59 10.49 -2.93
CA TRP A 132 -7.68 9.73 -1.68
C TRP A 132 -6.46 9.93 -0.78
N LEU A 133 -5.25 9.89 -1.37
CA LEU A 133 -4.03 10.13 -0.60
C LEU A 133 -4.00 11.53 0.00
N ASP A 134 -4.41 12.54 -0.78
CA ASP A 134 -4.47 13.93 -0.31
C ASP A 134 -5.52 14.09 0.81
N ALA A 135 -6.69 13.47 0.68
CA ALA A 135 -7.72 13.47 1.71
C ALA A 135 -7.25 12.77 3.00
N VAL A 136 -6.62 11.60 2.87
CA VAL A 136 -6.03 10.88 4.01
C VAL A 136 -5.01 11.76 4.71
N ARG A 137 -4.05 12.34 3.99
CA ARG A 137 -3.00 13.20 4.56
C ARG A 137 -3.57 14.40 5.30
N ALA A 138 -4.61 15.04 4.75
CA ALA A 138 -5.26 16.17 5.37
C ALA A 138 -6.00 15.83 6.67
N ALA A 139 -6.45 14.57 6.82
CA ALA A 139 -7.23 14.10 7.97
C ALA A 139 -6.41 13.32 9.01
N LEU A 140 -5.11 13.04 8.73
CA LEU A 140 -4.24 12.37 9.70
C LEU A 140 -4.00 13.22 10.94
N PRO A 141 -3.95 12.61 12.14
CA PRO A 141 -3.48 13.32 13.34
C PRO A 141 -1.99 13.66 13.20
N ALA A 142 -1.57 14.77 13.79
CA ALA A 142 -0.15 15.09 13.92
C ALA A 142 0.40 14.58 15.26
N PRO A 143 1.63 14.07 15.30
CA PRO A 143 2.55 13.84 14.19
C PRO A 143 2.41 12.41 13.63
N VAL A 144 2.27 12.25 12.33
CA VAL A 144 2.33 10.95 11.61
C VAL A 144 3.19 11.12 10.37
N SER A 145 4.14 10.22 10.16
CA SER A 145 4.96 10.22 8.95
C SER A 145 4.24 9.49 7.80
N VAL A 146 4.24 10.07 6.61
CA VAL A 146 3.59 9.46 5.44
C VAL A 146 4.63 9.24 4.34
N PHE A 147 4.67 8.01 3.82
CA PHE A 147 5.57 7.58 2.75
C PHE A 147 4.76 7.02 1.59
N ASP A 148 5.15 7.38 0.36
CA ASP A 148 4.56 6.87 -0.89
C ASP A 148 5.67 6.19 -1.70
N VAL A 149 5.54 4.88 -1.95
CA VAL A 149 6.59 4.04 -2.52
C VAL A 149 6.21 3.59 -3.93
N ASP A 150 7.05 3.91 -4.91
CA ASP A 150 6.85 3.51 -6.31
C ASP A 150 7.45 2.11 -6.57
N GLY A 151 6.74 1.08 -6.19
CA GLY A 151 7.07 -0.32 -6.47
C GLY A 151 6.49 -0.84 -7.79
N ARG A 152 5.66 -0.04 -8.44
CA ARG A 152 4.97 -0.44 -9.66
C ARG A 152 5.82 -0.30 -10.92
N ASN A 153 6.68 0.69 -10.95
CA ASN A 153 7.56 0.96 -12.07
C ASN A 153 8.94 0.36 -11.79
N VAL A 154 9.54 -0.29 -12.78
CA VAL A 154 10.93 -0.77 -12.63
C VAL A 154 11.82 0.40 -12.25
N VAL A 155 11.76 1.49 -13.02
CA VAL A 155 12.39 2.77 -12.66
C VAL A 155 11.31 3.68 -12.07
N PRO A 156 11.45 4.16 -10.83
CA PRO A 156 10.47 5.03 -10.20
C PRO A 156 10.19 6.28 -11.05
N CYS A 157 8.93 6.62 -11.25
CA CYS A 157 8.57 7.67 -12.19
C CYS A 157 9.07 9.05 -11.77
N ARG A 158 9.18 9.33 -10.46
CA ARG A 158 9.74 10.59 -9.92
C ARG A 158 11.23 10.75 -10.22
N LEU A 159 11.96 9.64 -10.38
CA LEU A 159 13.37 9.64 -10.76
C LEU A 159 13.57 9.66 -12.28
N ALA A 160 12.65 9.02 -13.00
CA ALA A 160 12.72 8.96 -14.47
C ALA A 160 12.62 10.34 -15.11
N SER A 161 11.75 11.21 -14.58
CA SER A 161 11.62 12.59 -15.07
C SER A 161 10.94 13.50 -14.04
N ASP A 162 11.43 14.72 -13.92
CA ASP A 162 10.88 15.81 -13.12
C ASP A 162 9.67 16.51 -13.79
N LYS A 163 9.39 16.15 -15.04
CA LYS A 163 8.32 16.75 -15.84
C LYS A 163 7.49 15.70 -16.57
N LYS A 164 6.30 16.11 -17.02
CA LYS A 164 5.44 15.26 -17.83
C LYS A 164 6.08 15.02 -19.20
N GLU A 165 6.29 13.75 -19.53
CA GLU A 165 6.79 13.32 -20.82
C GLU A 165 5.63 12.90 -21.73
N TYR A 166 5.61 13.40 -22.96
CA TYR A 166 4.52 13.16 -23.90
C TYR A 166 4.86 12.11 -24.95
N MET A 167 6.15 11.76 -25.11
CA MET A 167 6.62 10.85 -26.14
C MET A 167 7.61 9.83 -25.58
N ALA A 168 7.50 8.58 -26.03
CA ALA A 168 8.46 7.52 -25.69
C ALA A 168 9.92 7.91 -26.04
N ARG A 169 10.12 8.67 -27.10
CA ARG A 169 11.44 9.14 -27.52
C ARG A 169 12.15 9.98 -26.44
N THR A 170 11.41 10.76 -25.67
CA THR A 170 12.00 11.63 -24.64
C THR A 170 12.21 10.92 -23.31
N ILE A 171 11.30 10.01 -22.92
CA ILE A 171 11.41 9.29 -21.66
C ILE A 171 12.32 8.05 -21.74
N ARG A 172 12.35 7.36 -22.88
CA ARG A 172 13.13 6.12 -23.05
C ARG A 172 14.60 6.26 -22.66
N PRO A 173 15.38 7.27 -23.13
CA PRO A 173 16.78 7.40 -22.75
C PRO A 173 16.98 7.63 -21.25
N LYS A 174 16.03 8.30 -20.58
CA LYS A 174 16.06 8.56 -19.15
C LYS A 174 15.88 7.25 -18.37
N ILE A 175 14.88 6.44 -18.77
CA ILE A 175 14.64 5.12 -18.17
C ILE A 175 15.84 4.21 -18.40
N HIS A 176 16.36 4.10 -19.65
CA HIS A 176 17.47 3.22 -19.96
C HIS A 176 18.74 3.55 -19.14
N ARG A 177 18.98 4.83 -18.88
CA ARG A 177 20.13 5.24 -18.03
C ARG A 177 20.02 4.74 -16.60
N LEU A 178 18.80 4.72 -16.05
CA LEU A 178 18.56 4.32 -14.65
C LEU A 178 18.27 2.82 -14.50
N LEU A 179 17.89 2.15 -15.59
CA LEU A 179 17.45 0.75 -15.55
C LEU A 179 18.44 -0.20 -14.84
N PRO A 180 19.77 -0.11 -15.06
CA PRO A 180 20.73 -0.99 -14.38
C PRO A 180 20.68 -0.91 -12.85
N ASP A 181 20.29 0.24 -12.29
CA ASP A 181 20.24 0.47 -10.85
C ASP A 181 18.94 -0.13 -10.22
N PHE A 182 17.94 -0.47 -11.07
CA PHE A 182 16.61 -0.90 -10.63
C PHE A 182 16.20 -2.30 -11.10
N VAL A 183 16.95 -2.94 -12.01
CA VAL A 183 16.74 -4.34 -12.37
C VAL A 183 17.54 -5.19 -11.38
N LEU A 184 16.94 -5.40 -10.21
CA LEU A 184 17.51 -6.15 -9.10
C LEU A 184 16.63 -7.36 -8.79
N GLU A 185 17.17 -8.32 -8.03
CA GLU A 185 16.34 -9.36 -7.45
C GLU A 185 15.26 -8.73 -6.55
N PRO A 186 14.01 -9.23 -6.63
CA PRO A 186 12.92 -8.70 -5.80
C PRO A 186 13.24 -8.83 -4.31
N ASP A 187 12.91 -7.80 -3.55
CA ASP A 187 12.99 -7.84 -2.10
C ASP A 187 12.05 -8.92 -1.55
N GLN A 188 12.58 -9.76 -0.67
CA GLN A 188 11.78 -10.75 0.04
C GLN A 188 11.39 -10.20 1.41
N THR A 189 10.11 -10.33 1.74
CA THR A 189 9.59 -9.98 3.06
C THR A 189 9.68 -11.21 3.95
N GLU A 190 10.36 -11.08 5.06
CA GLU A 190 10.53 -12.14 6.06
C GLU A 190 9.48 -12.02 7.18
N PRO A 191 9.23 -13.08 7.98
CA PRO A 191 8.37 -12.96 9.13
C PRO A 191 8.78 -11.82 10.05
N HIS A 192 7.82 -10.94 10.40
CA HIS A 192 8.10 -9.76 11.20
C HIS A 192 8.34 -10.12 12.68
N PRO A 193 9.49 -9.73 13.27
CA PRO A 193 9.85 -10.19 14.62
C PRO A 193 9.13 -9.45 15.77
N HIS A 194 8.56 -8.26 15.47
CA HIS A 194 7.85 -7.48 16.48
C HIS A 194 6.34 -7.78 16.39
N PRO A 195 5.77 -8.51 17.37
CA PRO A 195 4.39 -8.92 17.31
C PRO A 195 3.44 -7.71 17.33
N TRP A 196 2.31 -7.84 16.66
CA TRP A 196 1.23 -6.87 16.77
C TRP A 196 0.61 -6.94 18.17
N PRO A 197 0.46 -5.80 18.88
CA PRO A 197 -0.08 -5.80 20.22
C PRO A 197 -1.55 -6.23 20.27
N ASP A 198 -1.92 -7.11 21.20
CA ASP A 198 -3.31 -7.57 21.40
C ASP A 198 -4.29 -6.44 21.76
N THR A 199 -3.76 -5.30 22.23
CA THR A 199 -4.56 -4.12 22.58
C THR A 199 -4.96 -3.28 21.37
N LEU A 200 -4.40 -3.55 20.19
CA LEU A 200 -4.70 -2.87 18.95
C LEU A 200 -5.69 -3.66 18.09
N PRO A 201 -6.42 -3.00 17.19
CA PRO A 201 -7.32 -3.68 16.26
C PRO A 201 -6.59 -4.79 15.48
N SER A 202 -7.10 -6.01 15.56
CA SER A 202 -6.55 -7.18 14.87
C SER A 202 -7.65 -8.08 14.32
N ASP A 203 -8.84 -7.52 14.12
CA ASP A 203 -10.00 -8.26 13.66
C ASP A 203 -9.72 -8.99 12.35
N GLU A 204 -10.06 -10.26 12.30
CA GLU A 204 -10.06 -11.03 11.07
C GLU A 204 -10.99 -10.36 10.05
N PRO A 205 -10.57 -10.21 8.77
CA PRO A 205 -11.42 -9.62 7.76
C PRO A 205 -12.71 -10.41 7.55
N ASP A 206 -13.85 -9.77 7.73
CA ASP A 206 -15.14 -10.35 7.36
C ASP A 206 -15.38 -10.14 5.86
N TRP A 207 -14.90 -11.09 5.06
CA TRP A 207 -15.03 -11.07 3.60
C TRP A 207 -16.48 -11.12 3.13
N ALA A 208 -17.37 -11.81 3.89
CA ALA A 208 -18.78 -11.89 3.56
C ALA A 208 -19.49 -10.54 3.76
N ALA A 209 -19.24 -9.87 4.89
CA ALA A 209 -19.75 -8.53 5.13
C ALA A 209 -19.17 -7.50 4.14
N ALA A 210 -17.87 -7.59 3.83
CA ALA A 210 -17.23 -6.75 2.83
C ALA A 210 -17.91 -6.92 1.45
N ARG A 211 -18.16 -8.14 1.04
CA ARG A 211 -18.85 -8.45 -0.21
C ARG A 211 -20.29 -7.89 -0.21
N ALA A 212 -21.02 -8.08 0.87
CA ALA A 212 -22.40 -7.60 1.00
C ALA A 212 -22.50 -6.07 0.95
N SER A 213 -21.47 -5.36 1.40
CA SER A 213 -21.43 -3.88 1.41
C SER A 213 -21.30 -3.25 0.01
N LEU A 214 -20.93 -4.02 -1.02
CA LEU A 214 -20.56 -3.46 -2.32
C LEU A 214 -21.77 -2.98 -3.14
N HIS A 215 -22.93 -3.62 -3.01
CA HIS A 215 -24.14 -3.30 -3.82
C HIS A 215 -23.84 -3.15 -5.33
N ALA A 216 -22.89 -3.95 -5.85
CA ALA A 216 -22.43 -3.83 -7.21
C ALA A 216 -23.25 -4.67 -8.19
N ASP A 217 -23.30 -4.24 -9.46
CA ASP A 217 -24.00 -4.96 -10.52
C ASP A 217 -23.40 -6.37 -10.72
N ALA A 218 -24.27 -7.38 -10.70
CA ALA A 218 -23.93 -8.79 -10.88
C ALA A 218 -24.37 -9.36 -12.25
N ALA A 219 -24.82 -8.51 -13.19
CA ALA A 219 -25.28 -8.95 -14.51
C ALA A 219 -24.19 -9.70 -15.30
N VAL A 220 -22.90 -9.37 -15.08
CA VAL A 220 -21.77 -10.10 -15.64
C VAL A 220 -21.21 -11.02 -14.57
N PRO A 221 -21.15 -12.35 -14.81
CA PRO A 221 -20.66 -13.32 -13.83
C PRO A 221 -19.19 -13.06 -13.46
N GLU A 222 -18.83 -13.51 -12.27
CA GLU A 222 -17.45 -13.44 -11.80
C GLU A 222 -16.50 -14.32 -12.63
N VAL A 223 -15.23 -14.00 -12.59
CA VAL A 223 -14.17 -14.81 -13.23
C VAL A 223 -14.00 -16.12 -12.45
N ASP A 224 -14.15 -17.26 -13.11
CA ASP A 224 -14.02 -18.59 -12.53
C ASP A 224 -12.89 -19.41 -13.17
N TRP A 225 -12.37 -18.97 -14.33
CA TRP A 225 -11.32 -19.63 -15.09
C TRP A 225 -9.89 -19.23 -14.68
N CYS A 226 -9.75 -18.27 -13.77
CA CYS A 226 -8.49 -17.79 -13.26
C CYS A 226 -8.58 -17.62 -11.74
N ILE A 227 -7.62 -18.19 -11.03
CA ILE A 227 -7.50 -18.06 -9.58
C ILE A 227 -6.78 -16.73 -9.30
N PRO A 228 -7.38 -15.81 -8.54
CA PRO A 228 -6.69 -14.59 -8.13
C PRO A 228 -5.70 -14.88 -7.01
N GLY A 229 -4.57 -14.20 -7.03
CA GLY A 229 -3.49 -14.38 -6.04
C GLY A 229 -2.13 -14.29 -6.70
N GLU A 230 -1.10 -14.69 -5.98
CA GLU A 230 0.31 -14.64 -6.43
C GLU A 230 0.80 -15.98 -7.00
N ASP A 231 0.01 -17.04 -6.89
CA ASP A 231 0.38 -18.40 -7.31
C ASP A 231 -0.10 -18.73 -8.72
#